data_93d506fa9f67f55d332db6c5db85f0c3
#
_entry.id   93d506fa9f67f55d332db6c5db85f0c3
#
_cell.length_a   1.000
_cell.length_b   1.000
_cell.length_c   1.000
_cell.angle_alpha   90.00
_cell.angle_beta   90.00
_cell.angle_gamma   90.00
#
_symmetry.space_group_name_H-M   'P 1'
#
loop_
_entity.id
_entity.type
_entity.pdbx_description
1 polymer ?
#
loop_
_entity_poly.entity_id
_entity_poly.type
_entity_poly.pdbx_seq_one_letter_code
_entity_poly.pdbx_strand_id
1 'polypeptide(L)'
;MKAVGLFGRKYVNVERREYDLGEIGPNDALVEVKASGVCGTDLNFLRDSDDCFHPLGHELSGEVLEIGSCVRNVKPGDKVVIEDVAACGCCRDCQEGNISLCRSLIDGEGRPGMATHYKVNAHCLVPFDGISFEAASLTEPLAVGITATQESDIPFGGSVVVFGHGPIGLFVARCAKLRGAGFVAVVGMGTGTPFGDKRFGAARALGADLTIEGRKVGVADEVRKVLPNGADRVIVTAPPVVVPDAVNCCRFGGRVSVLGLSFGGHEVVPLNVNQIVFNKIDVKGVIAEPAMHFRQAIDLLKSKAVDPDVFITDYVTFDTFEQRMRDVLEQKIPAIKVCLRPNPTE
;
A
#
# COMPACT_ATOMS: atom_id res chain seq x y z
N MET A 1 -24.50 -12.53 -13.13
CA MET A 1 -24.52 -12.64 -11.65
C MET A 1 -24.41 -11.27 -11.05
N LYS A 2 -25.17 -10.98 -9.96
CA LYS A 2 -25.14 -9.67 -9.30
C LYS A 2 -24.21 -9.69 -8.08
N ALA A 3 -23.50 -8.59 -7.89
CA ALA A 3 -22.69 -8.32 -6.71
C ALA A 3 -23.13 -7.01 -6.06
N VAL A 4 -22.80 -6.83 -4.79
CA VAL A 4 -22.98 -5.58 -4.06
C VAL A 4 -21.61 -5.04 -3.71
N GLY A 5 -21.38 -3.75 -3.97
CA GLY A 5 -20.09 -3.11 -3.66
C GLY A 5 -20.25 -1.68 -3.19
N LEU A 6 -19.16 -1.14 -2.62
CA LEU A 6 -19.09 0.22 -2.10
C LEU A 6 -18.53 1.18 -3.13
N PHE A 7 -19.18 2.32 -3.25
CA PHE A 7 -18.74 3.46 -4.04
C PHE A 7 -18.69 4.68 -3.14
N GLY A 8 -17.62 5.45 -3.24
CA GLY A 8 -17.39 6.60 -2.38
C GLY A 8 -17.07 7.87 -3.14
N ARG A 9 -17.40 9.01 -2.55
CA ARG A 9 -16.99 10.34 -3.00
C ARG A 9 -16.71 11.25 -1.80
N LYS A 10 -16.26 12.48 -2.07
CA LYS A 10 -15.93 13.48 -1.04
C LYS A 10 -17.00 13.62 0.05
N TYR A 11 -16.56 14.13 1.22
CA TYR A 11 -17.36 14.27 2.45
C TYR A 11 -17.81 12.93 3.05
N VAL A 12 -17.05 11.87 2.80
CA VAL A 12 -17.36 10.50 3.27
C VAL A 12 -18.81 10.11 2.89
N ASN A 13 -19.17 10.34 1.63
CA ASN A 13 -20.44 9.90 1.10
C ASN A 13 -20.24 8.54 0.44
N VAL A 14 -20.83 7.49 1.01
CA VAL A 14 -20.66 6.10 0.58
C VAL A 14 -22.00 5.54 0.14
N GLU A 15 -22.04 4.94 -1.03
CA GLU A 15 -23.20 4.22 -1.55
C GLU A 15 -22.89 2.74 -1.69
N ARG A 16 -23.85 1.92 -1.25
CA ARG A 16 -23.90 0.48 -1.49
C ARG A 16 -24.73 0.25 -2.74
N ARG A 17 -24.09 -0.25 -3.81
CA ARG A 17 -24.74 -0.45 -5.10
C ARG A 17 -24.70 -1.91 -5.51
N GLU A 18 -25.83 -2.39 -6.06
CA GLU A 18 -25.89 -3.66 -6.78
C GLU A 18 -25.43 -3.42 -8.23
N TYR A 19 -24.61 -4.30 -8.77
CA TYR A 19 -24.13 -4.25 -10.14
C TYR A 19 -23.99 -5.65 -10.73
N ASP A 20 -24.06 -5.75 -12.07
CA ASP A 20 -23.92 -7.03 -12.76
C ASP A 20 -22.46 -7.31 -13.09
N LEU A 21 -21.99 -8.49 -12.70
CA LEU A 21 -20.66 -9.00 -13.05
C LEU A 21 -20.59 -9.51 -14.48
N GLY A 22 -21.74 -9.71 -15.16
CA GLY A 22 -21.82 -10.34 -16.47
C GLY A 22 -21.50 -11.84 -16.42
N GLU A 23 -21.25 -12.42 -17.58
CA GLU A 23 -20.83 -13.81 -17.73
C GLU A 23 -19.35 -13.99 -17.40
N ILE A 24 -18.96 -15.19 -16.99
CA ILE A 24 -17.55 -15.56 -16.75
C ILE A 24 -16.92 -15.91 -18.11
N GLY A 25 -15.99 -15.07 -18.53
CA GLY A 25 -15.23 -15.30 -19.76
C GLY A 25 -14.26 -16.47 -19.66
N PRO A 26 -13.69 -16.93 -20.77
CA PRO A 26 -12.81 -18.11 -20.78
C PRO A 26 -11.58 -17.98 -19.85
N ASN A 27 -11.08 -16.77 -19.64
CA ASN A 27 -9.90 -16.49 -18.81
C ASN A 27 -10.24 -15.87 -17.44
N ASP A 28 -11.53 -15.72 -17.13
CA ASP A 28 -11.97 -15.07 -15.91
C ASP A 28 -12.15 -16.05 -14.76
N ALA A 29 -12.15 -15.53 -13.57
CA ALA A 29 -12.58 -16.22 -12.36
C ALA A 29 -13.55 -15.32 -11.57
N LEU A 30 -14.50 -15.97 -10.90
CA LEU A 30 -15.38 -15.37 -9.92
C LEU A 30 -14.85 -15.66 -8.54
N VAL A 31 -14.65 -14.63 -7.74
CA VAL A 31 -14.15 -14.72 -6.37
C VAL A 31 -15.19 -14.17 -5.41
N GLU A 32 -15.51 -14.91 -4.35
CA GLU A 32 -16.20 -14.37 -3.18
C GLU A 32 -15.20 -13.60 -2.34
N VAL A 33 -15.40 -12.30 -2.18
CA VAL A 33 -14.50 -11.47 -1.37
C VAL A 33 -14.75 -11.75 0.11
N LYS A 34 -13.71 -12.15 0.82
CA LYS A 34 -13.76 -12.43 2.27
C LYS A 34 -13.20 -11.28 3.09
N ALA A 35 -12.20 -10.57 2.56
CA ALA A 35 -11.63 -9.40 3.21
C ALA A 35 -11.12 -8.38 2.18
N SER A 36 -11.24 -7.10 2.51
CA SER A 36 -10.70 -5.99 1.72
C SER A 36 -10.09 -4.94 2.64
N GLY A 37 -8.80 -4.63 2.45
CA GLY A 37 -8.13 -3.54 3.16
C GLY A 37 -8.60 -2.18 2.65
N VAL A 38 -8.60 -1.18 3.54
CA VAL A 38 -8.84 0.22 3.18
C VAL A 38 -7.50 0.89 2.87
N CYS A 39 -7.34 1.36 1.64
CA CYS A 39 -6.15 2.07 1.18
C CYS A 39 -6.23 3.58 1.47
N GLY A 40 -5.07 4.24 1.48
CA GLY A 40 -5.00 5.70 1.47
C GLY A 40 -5.69 6.33 0.26
N THR A 41 -5.72 5.65 -0.88
CA THR A 41 -6.44 6.08 -2.10
C THR A 41 -7.95 6.12 -1.86
N ASP A 42 -8.53 5.11 -1.20
CA ASP A 42 -9.95 5.10 -0.82
C ASP A 42 -10.26 6.29 0.10
N LEU A 43 -9.39 6.54 1.08
CA LEU A 43 -9.54 7.69 1.99
C LEU A 43 -9.44 9.03 1.27
N ASN A 44 -8.62 9.13 0.21
CA ASN A 44 -8.54 10.35 -0.62
C ASN A 44 -9.83 10.57 -1.40
N PHE A 45 -10.43 9.50 -1.99
CA PHE A 45 -11.74 9.60 -2.62
C PHE A 45 -12.82 10.07 -1.64
N LEU A 46 -12.79 9.57 -0.41
CA LEU A 46 -13.76 9.93 0.61
C LEU A 46 -13.55 11.33 1.22
N ARG A 47 -12.33 11.90 1.14
CA ARG A 47 -12.01 13.19 1.74
C ARG A 47 -12.12 14.34 0.75
N ASP A 48 -11.37 14.27 -0.37
CA ASP A 48 -11.04 15.43 -1.20
C ASP A 48 -11.28 15.23 -2.70
N SER A 49 -11.88 14.11 -3.14
CA SER A 49 -12.11 13.88 -4.57
C SER A 49 -13.20 14.81 -5.15
N ASP A 50 -13.51 14.59 -6.39
CA ASP A 50 -14.63 15.25 -7.10
C ASP A 50 -16.01 14.81 -6.59
N ASP A 51 -17.08 15.25 -7.26
CA ASP A 51 -18.45 14.86 -6.94
C ASP A 51 -18.85 13.48 -7.51
N CYS A 52 -17.94 12.81 -8.23
CA CYS A 52 -18.20 11.50 -8.81
C CYS A 52 -18.01 10.40 -7.77
N PHE A 53 -18.83 9.36 -7.87
CA PHE A 53 -18.62 8.16 -7.08
C PHE A 53 -17.55 7.27 -7.70
N HIS A 54 -16.51 6.97 -6.93
CA HIS A 54 -15.42 6.07 -7.30
C HIS A 54 -15.63 4.68 -6.68
N PRO A 55 -15.32 3.60 -7.39
CA PRO A 55 -15.30 2.26 -6.80
C PRO A 55 -14.25 2.20 -5.70
N LEU A 56 -14.58 1.59 -4.54
CA LEU A 56 -13.67 1.48 -3.41
C LEU A 56 -13.05 0.09 -3.31
N GLY A 57 -11.78 0.05 -2.89
CA GLY A 57 -11.04 -1.15 -2.53
C GLY A 57 -10.30 -1.80 -3.69
N HIS A 58 -9.07 -2.21 -3.39
CA HIS A 58 -8.17 -2.94 -4.28
C HIS A 58 -7.23 -3.90 -3.52
N GLU A 59 -7.29 -3.93 -2.19
CA GLU A 59 -6.49 -4.79 -1.33
C GLU A 59 -7.33 -6.03 -0.93
N LEU A 60 -7.45 -7.03 -1.82
CA LEU A 60 -8.46 -8.07 -1.73
C LEU A 60 -7.91 -9.45 -1.42
N SER A 61 -8.70 -10.21 -0.65
CA SER A 61 -8.57 -11.66 -0.55
C SER A 61 -9.94 -12.32 -0.57
N GLY A 62 -9.98 -13.54 -1.10
CA GLY A 62 -11.25 -14.26 -1.25
C GLY A 62 -11.08 -15.72 -1.61
N GLU A 63 -12.21 -16.35 -1.93
CA GLU A 63 -12.29 -17.74 -2.35
C GLU A 63 -12.82 -17.83 -3.78
N VAL A 64 -12.17 -18.61 -4.62
CA VAL A 64 -12.60 -18.84 -6.01
C VAL A 64 -13.89 -19.66 -6.01
N LEU A 65 -14.95 -19.14 -6.63
CA LEU A 65 -16.23 -19.84 -6.77
C LEU A 65 -16.38 -20.52 -8.14
N GLU A 66 -15.94 -19.84 -9.20
CA GLU A 66 -16.09 -20.31 -10.59
C GLU A 66 -14.90 -19.84 -11.42
N ILE A 67 -14.55 -20.63 -12.45
CA ILE A 67 -13.47 -20.32 -13.39
C ILE A 67 -13.90 -20.53 -14.83
N GLY A 68 -13.35 -19.73 -15.73
CA GLY A 68 -13.51 -19.89 -17.16
C GLY A 68 -12.76 -21.12 -17.73
N SER A 69 -13.15 -21.53 -18.91
CA SER A 69 -12.69 -22.77 -19.55
C SER A 69 -11.18 -22.82 -19.86
N CYS A 70 -10.51 -21.66 -19.94
CA CYS A 70 -9.07 -21.55 -20.21
C CYS A 70 -8.22 -21.39 -18.94
N VAL A 71 -8.82 -21.20 -17.77
CA VAL A 71 -8.09 -21.01 -16.50
C VAL A 71 -7.39 -22.29 -16.06
N ARG A 72 -6.13 -22.19 -15.63
CA ARG A 72 -5.30 -23.33 -15.20
C ARG A 72 -4.52 -23.10 -13.91
N ASN A 73 -4.43 -21.85 -13.44
CA ASN A 73 -3.61 -21.47 -12.28
C ASN A 73 -4.36 -21.55 -10.94
N VAL A 74 -5.70 -21.61 -10.98
CA VAL A 74 -6.58 -21.71 -9.82
C VAL A 74 -7.78 -22.61 -10.12
N LYS A 75 -8.46 -23.07 -9.08
CA LYS A 75 -9.70 -23.86 -9.14
C LYS A 75 -10.71 -23.39 -8.09
N PRO A 76 -12.01 -23.72 -8.21
CA PRO A 76 -12.99 -23.46 -7.17
C PRO A 76 -12.56 -24.02 -5.81
N GLY A 77 -12.75 -23.22 -4.76
CA GLY A 77 -12.31 -23.48 -3.39
C GLY A 77 -10.89 -23.00 -3.06
N ASP A 78 -10.11 -22.56 -4.04
CA ASP A 78 -8.79 -21.98 -3.76
C ASP A 78 -8.94 -20.60 -3.08
N LYS A 79 -8.14 -20.39 -2.03
CA LYS A 79 -7.98 -19.07 -1.40
C LYS A 79 -6.99 -18.25 -2.19
N VAL A 80 -7.37 -17.02 -2.53
CA VAL A 80 -6.58 -16.15 -3.41
C VAL A 80 -6.50 -14.73 -2.86
N VAL A 81 -5.38 -14.07 -3.12
CA VAL A 81 -5.26 -12.62 -3.16
C VAL A 81 -5.33 -12.16 -4.61
N ILE A 82 -5.76 -10.94 -4.82
CA ILE A 82 -6.00 -10.39 -6.15
C ILE A 82 -4.99 -9.28 -6.42
N GLU A 83 -4.17 -9.43 -7.44
CA GLU A 83 -3.37 -8.34 -7.99
C GLU A 83 -4.34 -7.36 -8.64
N ASP A 84 -4.44 -6.16 -8.09
CA ASP A 84 -5.33 -5.11 -8.60
C ASP A 84 -4.99 -4.68 -10.02
N VAL A 85 -3.68 -4.69 -10.33
CA VAL A 85 -3.13 -4.35 -11.64
C VAL A 85 -2.00 -5.32 -11.98
N ALA A 86 -2.28 -6.34 -12.80
CA ALA A 86 -1.30 -7.33 -13.23
C ALA A 86 -0.62 -6.96 -14.56
N ALA A 87 0.60 -7.44 -14.77
CA ALA A 87 1.29 -7.29 -16.04
C ALA A 87 0.68 -8.20 -17.13
N CYS A 88 0.62 -7.73 -18.38
CA CYS A 88 -0.01 -8.48 -19.46
C CYS A 88 0.76 -9.76 -19.89
N GLY A 89 2.04 -9.88 -19.54
CA GLY A 89 2.89 -11.03 -19.90
C GLY A 89 3.31 -11.12 -21.39
N CYS A 90 2.78 -10.27 -22.29
CA CYS A 90 2.97 -10.40 -23.74
C CYS A 90 3.52 -9.15 -24.45
N CYS A 91 3.57 -7.98 -23.82
CA CYS A 91 4.20 -6.80 -24.40
C CYS A 91 5.73 -6.94 -24.44
N ARG A 92 6.39 -6.05 -25.18
CA ARG A 92 7.85 -6.05 -25.33
C ARG A 92 8.57 -6.10 -23.98
N ASP A 93 8.20 -5.19 -23.06
CA ASP A 93 8.86 -5.12 -21.75
C ASP A 93 8.69 -6.42 -20.96
N CYS A 94 7.49 -7.01 -20.96
CA CYS A 94 7.25 -8.32 -20.33
C CYS A 94 8.10 -9.43 -20.95
N GLN A 95 8.20 -9.49 -22.29
CA GLN A 95 8.97 -10.52 -22.99
C GLN A 95 10.49 -10.36 -22.78
N GLU A 96 10.96 -9.15 -22.56
CA GLU A 96 12.37 -8.85 -22.23
C GLU A 96 12.67 -9.00 -20.72
N GLY A 97 11.69 -9.39 -19.88
CA GLY A 97 11.85 -9.55 -18.43
C GLY A 97 11.69 -8.28 -17.60
N ASN A 98 11.37 -7.16 -18.23
CA ASN A 98 11.16 -5.87 -17.59
C ASN A 98 9.69 -5.68 -17.17
N ILE A 99 9.14 -6.64 -16.41
CA ILE A 99 7.71 -6.69 -16.04
C ILE A 99 7.22 -5.39 -15.39
N SER A 100 8.05 -4.77 -14.55
CA SER A 100 7.75 -3.48 -13.89
C SER A 100 7.52 -2.31 -14.85
N LEU A 101 7.86 -2.46 -16.13
CA LEU A 101 7.66 -1.45 -17.17
C LEU A 101 6.45 -1.75 -18.06
N CYS A 102 5.66 -2.78 -17.74
CA CYS A 102 4.45 -3.12 -18.49
C CYS A 102 3.44 -1.97 -18.46
N ARG A 103 2.95 -1.57 -19.64
CA ARG A 103 1.92 -0.55 -19.81
C ARG A 103 0.58 -1.09 -20.34
N SER A 104 0.54 -2.35 -20.72
CA SER A 104 -0.68 -3.06 -21.15
C SER A 104 -1.22 -3.87 -19.97
N LEU A 105 -1.65 -3.15 -18.94
CA LEU A 105 -2.03 -3.74 -17.66
C LEU A 105 -3.35 -4.50 -17.75
N ILE A 106 -3.50 -5.53 -16.92
CA ILE A 106 -4.75 -6.26 -16.68
C ILE A 106 -5.25 -5.84 -15.31
N ASP A 107 -6.43 -5.26 -15.26
CA ASP A 107 -7.04 -4.73 -14.04
C ASP A 107 -8.47 -5.26 -13.82
N GLY A 108 -9.13 -4.77 -12.77
CA GLY A 108 -10.52 -5.10 -12.42
C GLY A 108 -11.57 -4.33 -13.20
N GLU A 109 -11.23 -3.64 -14.29
CA GLU A 109 -12.17 -2.89 -15.15
C GLU A 109 -13.05 -1.89 -14.37
N GLY A 110 -12.47 -1.21 -13.36
CA GLY A 110 -13.18 -0.19 -12.58
C GLY A 110 -14.27 -0.75 -11.64
N ARG A 111 -14.23 -2.03 -11.28
CA ARG A 111 -15.14 -2.63 -10.31
C ARG A 111 -14.68 -2.34 -8.88
N PRO A 112 -15.60 -2.15 -7.92
CA PRO A 112 -15.22 -2.03 -6.52
C PRO A 112 -14.70 -3.36 -5.98
N GLY A 113 -13.56 -3.34 -5.31
CA GLY A 113 -13.06 -4.50 -4.60
C GLY A 113 -13.64 -4.65 -3.20
N MET A 114 -14.14 -3.55 -2.61
CA MET A 114 -14.98 -3.63 -1.41
C MET A 114 -16.38 -4.10 -1.81
N ALA A 115 -16.50 -5.37 -2.18
CA ALA A 115 -17.70 -5.98 -2.74
C ALA A 115 -17.93 -7.39 -2.18
N THR A 116 -19.14 -7.93 -2.38
CA THR A 116 -19.44 -9.32 -2.01
C THR A 116 -18.75 -10.32 -2.92
N HIS A 117 -18.63 -9.98 -4.20
CA HIS A 117 -18.01 -10.82 -5.24
C HIS A 117 -17.21 -9.95 -6.20
N TYR A 118 -16.16 -10.54 -6.77
CA TYR A 118 -15.28 -9.88 -7.71
C TYR A 118 -15.00 -10.79 -8.91
N LYS A 119 -15.22 -10.27 -10.12
CA LYS A 119 -14.84 -10.97 -11.34
C LYS A 119 -13.58 -10.35 -11.89
N VAL A 120 -12.60 -11.17 -12.16
CA VAL A 120 -11.28 -10.72 -12.63
C VAL A 120 -10.66 -11.77 -13.55
N ASN A 121 -9.75 -11.34 -14.43
CA ASN A 121 -8.92 -12.27 -15.17
C ASN A 121 -8.11 -13.13 -14.20
N ALA A 122 -8.14 -14.45 -14.37
CA ALA A 122 -7.47 -15.38 -13.45
C ALA A 122 -5.95 -15.19 -13.39
N HIS A 123 -5.35 -14.48 -14.35
CA HIS A 123 -3.94 -14.09 -14.30
C HIS A 123 -3.61 -13.21 -13.08
N CYS A 124 -4.57 -12.43 -12.60
CA CYS A 124 -4.43 -11.58 -11.41
C CYS A 124 -4.54 -12.36 -10.08
N LEU A 125 -4.79 -13.67 -10.10
CA LEU A 125 -5.02 -14.45 -8.89
C LEU A 125 -3.75 -15.14 -8.40
N VAL A 126 -3.38 -14.88 -7.14
CA VAL A 126 -2.26 -15.52 -6.47
C VAL A 126 -2.79 -16.37 -5.31
N PRO A 127 -2.71 -17.72 -5.41
CA PRO A 127 -3.15 -18.61 -4.33
C PRO A 127 -2.32 -18.45 -3.06
N PHE A 128 -2.97 -18.60 -1.91
CA PHE A 128 -2.34 -18.62 -0.60
C PHE A 128 -2.91 -19.69 0.33
N ASP A 129 -2.16 -20.02 1.38
CA ASP A 129 -2.56 -20.88 2.47
C ASP A 129 -1.95 -20.42 3.81
N GLY A 130 -2.42 -21.00 4.91
CA GLY A 130 -1.77 -20.86 6.23
C GLY A 130 -1.94 -19.51 6.92
N ILE A 131 -2.69 -18.57 6.33
CA ILE A 131 -3.05 -17.26 6.92
C ILE A 131 -4.55 -17.01 6.76
N SER A 132 -5.11 -16.09 7.55
CA SER A 132 -6.51 -15.66 7.41
C SER A 132 -6.71 -14.79 6.17
N PHE A 133 -7.94 -14.62 5.73
CA PHE A 133 -8.27 -13.71 4.62
C PHE A 133 -7.92 -12.26 4.97
N GLU A 134 -8.15 -11.83 6.19
CA GLU A 134 -7.80 -10.48 6.63
C GLU A 134 -6.28 -10.25 6.57
N ALA A 135 -5.49 -11.22 7.07
CA ALA A 135 -4.03 -11.14 6.94
C ALA A 135 -3.61 -11.13 5.46
N ALA A 136 -4.25 -11.95 4.63
CA ALA A 136 -3.97 -12.02 3.20
C ALA A 136 -4.32 -10.71 2.46
N SER A 137 -5.32 -9.93 2.91
CA SER A 137 -5.62 -8.62 2.32
C SER A 137 -4.48 -7.59 2.49
N LEU A 138 -3.53 -7.84 3.41
CA LEU A 138 -2.32 -7.02 3.52
C LEU A 138 -1.27 -7.31 2.44
N THR A 139 -1.47 -8.31 1.60
CA THR A 139 -0.48 -8.72 0.58
C THR A 139 -0.18 -7.58 -0.39
N GLU A 140 -1.22 -6.90 -0.89
CA GLU A 140 -1.05 -5.78 -1.82
C GLU A 140 -0.21 -4.66 -1.19
N PRO A 141 -0.60 -4.01 -0.06
CA PRO A 141 0.18 -2.91 0.49
C PRO A 141 1.56 -3.34 1.02
N LEU A 142 1.74 -4.59 1.44
CA LEU A 142 3.06 -5.13 1.77
C LEU A 142 3.94 -5.28 0.52
N ALA A 143 3.37 -5.73 -0.61
CA ALA A 143 4.08 -5.81 -1.88
C ALA A 143 4.56 -4.42 -2.36
N VAL A 144 3.78 -3.37 -2.13
CA VAL A 144 4.22 -1.97 -2.32
C VAL A 144 5.45 -1.66 -1.48
N GLY A 145 5.45 -2.05 -0.20
CA GLY A 145 6.60 -1.87 0.71
C GLY A 145 7.85 -2.63 0.25
N ILE A 146 7.67 -3.86 -0.26
CA ILE A 146 8.76 -4.68 -0.83
C ILE A 146 9.32 -3.99 -2.08
N THR A 147 8.47 -3.58 -3.01
CA THR A 147 8.85 -2.85 -4.24
C THR A 147 9.63 -1.59 -3.89
N ALA A 148 9.12 -0.77 -2.96
CA ALA A 148 9.76 0.46 -2.53
C ALA A 148 11.19 0.24 -2.02
N THR A 149 11.39 -0.77 -1.19
CA THR A 149 12.71 -1.08 -0.62
C THR A 149 13.66 -1.69 -1.64
N GLN A 150 13.14 -2.48 -2.59
CA GLN A 150 13.93 -3.04 -3.69
C GLN A 150 14.40 -1.96 -4.66
N GLU A 151 13.48 -1.11 -5.12
CA GLU A 151 13.76 -0.01 -6.03
C GLU A 151 14.69 1.05 -5.40
N SER A 152 14.68 1.17 -4.08
CA SER A 152 15.61 2.03 -3.34
C SER A 152 17.02 1.47 -3.29
N ASP A 153 17.23 0.19 -3.61
CA ASP A 153 18.56 -0.45 -3.61
C ASP A 153 19.31 -0.21 -2.28
N ILE A 154 18.69 -0.65 -1.18
CA ILE A 154 19.22 -0.46 0.18
C ILE A 154 20.51 -1.27 0.34
N PRO A 155 21.68 -0.64 0.63
CA PRO A 155 22.91 -1.37 0.85
C PRO A 155 22.83 -2.17 2.17
N PHE A 156 23.50 -3.32 2.22
CA PHE A 156 23.61 -4.10 3.45
C PHE A 156 24.26 -3.27 4.56
N GLY A 157 23.65 -3.24 5.74
CA GLY A 157 24.09 -2.39 6.86
C GLY A 157 23.81 -0.88 6.67
N GLY A 158 23.23 -0.47 5.53
CA GLY A 158 22.95 0.93 5.21
C GLY A 158 21.88 1.57 6.10
N SER A 159 21.82 2.90 6.05
CA SER A 159 20.88 3.71 6.79
C SER A 159 19.69 4.14 5.92
N VAL A 160 18.48 4.04 6.48
CA VAL A 160 17.22 4.39 5.80
C VAL A 160 16.43 5.39 6.64
N VAL A 161 15.92 6.44 6.01
CA VAL A 161 14.93 7.36 6.60
C VAL A 161 13.62 7.22 5.82
N VAL A 162 12.53 6.89 6.51
CA VAL A 162 11.20 6.73 5.92
C VAL A 162 10.35 7.94 6.29
N PHE A 163 9.92 8.72 5.33
CA PHE A 163 8.94 9.79 5.51
C PHE A 163 7.53 9.23 5.33
N GLY A 164 6.78 9.20 6.42
CA GLY A 164 5.45 8.64 6.52
C GLY A 164 5.39 7.44 7.47
N HIS A 165 4.46 7.48 8.42
CA HIS A 165 4.19 6.40 9.38
C HIS A 165 2.78 5.81 9.17
N GLY A 166 2.24 5.95 7.94
CA GLY A 166 1.05 5.23 7.48
C GLY A 166 1.37 3.75 7.21
N PRO A 167 0.38 2.95 6.79
CA PRO A 167 0.60 1.51 6.52
C PRO A 167 1.80 1.26 5.61
N ILE A 168 1.90 1.96 4.47
CA ILE A 168 3.00 1.78 3.52
C ILE A 168 4.35 2.13 4.16
N GLY A 169 4.45 3.26 4.90
CA GLY A 169 5.70 3.64 5.58
C GLY A 169 6.14 2.62 6.64
N LEU A 170 5.18 2.02 7.35
CA LEU A 170 5.44 0.95 8.32
C LEU A 170 5.90 -0.34 7.63
N PHE A 171 5.30 -0.73 6.49
CA PHE A 171 5.78 -1.85 5.67
C PHE A 171 7.19 -1.58 5.14
N VAL A 172 7.45 -0.38 4.60
CA VAL A 172 8.79 0.03 4.14
C VAL A 172 9.82 -0.07 5.27
N ALA A 173 9.51 0.44 6.46
CA ALA A 173 10.42 0.35 7.61
C ALA A 173 10.74 -1.11 7.98
N ARG A 174 9.73 -1.99 8.01
CA ARG A 174 9.92 -3.42 8.27
C ARG A 174 10.71 -4.10 7.16
N CYS A 175 10.34 -3.88 5.90
CA CYS A 175 11.03 -4.46 4.74
C CYS A 175 12.51 -3.99 4.67
N ALA A 176 12.80 -2.73 5.01
CA ALA A 176 14.17 -2.23 5.08
C ALA A 176 15.02 -3.01 6.10
N LYS A 177 14.46 -3.27 7.29
CA LYS A 177 15.12 -4.12 8.29
C LYS A 177 15.33 -5.55 7.80
N LEU A 178 14.32 -6.15 7.19
CA LEU A 178 14.42 -7.52 6.63
C LEU A 178 15.45 -7.61 5.49
N ARG A 179 15.67 -6.52 4.75
CA ARG A 179 16.71 -6.42 3.72
C ARG A 179 18.11 -6.13 4.27
N GLY A 180 18.27 -6.01 5.59
CA GLY A 180 19.56 -5.83 6.25
C GLY A 180 19.97 -4.37 6.44
N ALA A 181 19.03 -3.42 6.45
CA ALA A 181 19.34 -2.04 6.86
C ALA A 181 19.86 -2.02 8.30
N GLY A 182 21.02 -1.42 8.52
CA GLY A 182 21.65 -1.30 9.84
C GLY A 182 20.90 -0.30 10.73
N PHE A 183 20.35 0.75 10.12
CA PHE A 183 19.61 1.80 10.81
C PHE A 183 18.35 2.20 10.03
N VAL A 184 17.22 2.32 10.71
CA VAL A 184 15.95 2.79 10.14
C VAL A 184 15.33 3.86 11.03
N ALA A 185 15.14 5.07 10.48
CA ALA A 185 14.35 6.11 11.11
C ALA A 185 12.99 6.26 10.43
N VAL A 186 11.93 6.51 11.21
CA VAL A 186 10.58 6.77 10.69
C VAL A 186 10.15 8.17 11.11
N VAL A 187 9.83 8.99 10.12
CA VAL A 187 9.31 10.35 10.28
C VAL A 187 7.80 10.33 10.16
N GLY A 188 7.11 10.90 11.14
CA GLY A 188 5.65 10.96 11.18
C GLY A 188 5.16 12.20 11.87
N MET A 189 3.88 12.24 12.23
CA MET A 189 3.23 13.36 12.89
C MET A 189 2.28 12.88 13.99
N GLY A 190 1.99 13.77 14.95
CA GLY A 190 0.95 13.54 15.94
C GLY A 190 1.43 12.90 17.24
N THR A 191 2.71 13.04 17.59
CA THR A 191 3.21 12.67 18.93
C THR A 191 2.38 13.33 20.02
N GLY A 192 1.89 12.53 20.98
CA GLY A 192 1.01 12.95 22.06
C GLY A 192 -0.48 12.88 21.68
N THR A 193 -0.82 12.32 20.52
CA THR A 193 -2.18 11.96 20.17
C THR A 193 -2.32 10.44 20.07
N PRO A 194 -3.48 9.83 20.35
CA PRO A 194 -3.69 8.40 20.23
C PRO A 194 -3.33 7.87 18.83
N PHE A 195 -3.62 8.65 17.78
CA PHE A 195 -3.33 8.32 16.39
C PHE A 195 -1.82 8.27 16.10
N GLY A 196 -1.08 9.33 16.46
CA GLY A 196 0.36 9.39 16.23
C GLY A 196 1.13 8.40 17.09
N ASP A 197 0.78 8.31 18.38
CA ASP A 197 1.46 7.43 19.33
C ASP A 197 1.30 5.93 18.95
N LYS A 198 0.11 5.52 18.46
CA LYS A 198 -0.12 4.17 17.93
C LYS A 198 0.83 3.86 16.78
N ARG A 199 0.95 4.76 15.81
CA ARG A 199 1.79 4.58 14.61
C ARG A 199 3.28 4.61 14.92
N PHE A 200 3.73 5.50 15.80
CA PHE A 200 5.11 5.49 16.28
C PHE A 200 5.41 4.26 17.12
N GLY A 201 4.45 3.78 17.92
CA GLY A 201 4.56 2.50 18.63
C GLY A 201 4.74 1.33 17.66
N ALA A 202 3.93 1.27 16.61
CA ALA A 202 4.06 0.26 15.56
C ALA A 202 5.41 0.34 14.83
N ALA A 203 5.89 1.55 14.48
CA ALA A 203 7.19 1.72 13.85
C ALA A 203 8.32 1.12 14.71
N ARG A 204 8.33 1.39 16.02
CA ARG A 204 9.32 0.80 16.96
C ARG A 204 9.18 -0.72 17.06
N ALA A 205 7.96 -1.24 17.14
CA ALA A 205 7.70 -2.70 17.18
C ALA A 205 8.17 -3.41 15.91
N LEU A 206 8.13 -2.72 14.75
CA LEU A 206 8.62 -3.23 13.47
C LEU A 206 10.13 -3.08 13.27
N GLY A 207 10.84 -2.50 14.26
CA GLY A 207 12.29 -2.42 14.29
C GLY A 207 12.86 -1.05 13.88
N ALA A 208 12.07 0.02 13.84
CA ALA A 208 12.63 1.35 13.66
C ALA A 208 13.52 1.74 14.86
N ASP A 209 14.75 2.18 14.59
CA ASP A 209 15.73 2.58 15.60
C ASP A 209 15.44 4.01 16.11
N LEU A 210 14.79 4.84 15.27
CA LEU A 210 14.46 6.22 15.60
C LEU A 210 13.07 6.57 15.07
N THR A 211 12.30 7.33 15.83
CA THR A 211 11.05 7.94 15.40
C THR A 211 11.13 9.46 15.55
N ILE A 212 10.77 10.22 14.50
CA ILE A 212 10.92 11.69 14.45
C ILE A 212 9.54 12.32 14.23
N GLU A 213 9.19 13.31 15.08
CA GLU A 213 8.00 14.15 14.90
C GLU A 213 8.29 15.30 13.93
N GLY A 214 7.89 15.11 12.67
CA GLY A 214 8.27 15.99 11.57
C GLY A 214 7.71 17.42 11.62
N ARG A 215 6.68 17.70 12.45
CA ARG A 215 6.14 19.05 12.60
C ARG A 215 6.85 19.90 13.67
N LYS A 216 7.55 19.25 14.58
CA LYS A 216 8.10 19.92 15.79
C LYS A 216 9.57 20.25 15.66
N VAL A 217 10.28 19.64 14.73
CA VAL A 217 11.74 19.74 14.58
C VAL A 217 12.17 19.80 13.12
N GLY A 218 13.35 20.33 12.86
CA GLY A 218 14.03 20.17 11.59
C GLY A 218 14.43 18.69 11.40
N VAL A 219 13.72 17.96 10.53
CA VAL A 219 13.96 16.51 10.37
C VAL A 219 15.39 16.20 10.00
N ALA A 220 16.00 16.99 9.10
CA ALA A 220 17.38 16.81 8.70
C ALA A 220 18.38 16.99 9.86
N ASP A 221 18.11 17.91 10.78
CA ASP A 221 18.96 18.13 11.94
C ASP A 221 18.86 16.95 12.93
N GLU A 222 17.64 16.42 13.15
CA GLU A 222 17.48 15.22 13.99
C GLU A 222 18.17 13.99 13.37
N VAL A 223 18.05 13.81 12.05
CA VAL A 223 18.76 12.74 11.33
C VAL A 223 20.27 12.89 11.50
N ARG A 224 20.83 14.12 11.36
CA ARG A 224 22.26 14.35 11.47
C ARG A 224 22.84 14.16 12.87
N LYS A 225 22.03 14.21 13.92
CA LYS A 225 22.49 13.87 15.27
C LYS A 225 22.98 12.41 15.37
N VAL A 226 22.39 11.51 14.59
CA VAL A 226 22.68 10.07 14.58
C VAL A 226 23.40 9.60 13.31
N LEU A 227 23.17 10.29 12.19
CA LEU A 227 23.79 10.07 10.88
C LEU A 227 24.43 11.39 10.43
N PRO A 228 25.63 11.75 10.90
CA PRO A 228 26.25 13.06 10.63
C PRO A 228 26.36 13.43 9.15
N ASN A 229 26.53 12.42 8.28
CA ASN A 229 26.63 12.61 6.84
C ASN A 229 25.29 12.50 6.09
N GLY A 230 24.17 12.24 6.79
CA GLY A 230 22.87 11.92 6.22
C GLY A 230 22.67 10.43 5.95
N ALA A 231 21.50 10.06 5.45
CA ALA A 231 21.09 8.68 5.22
C ALA A 231 21.50 8.17 3.83
N ASP A 232 21.80 6.87 3.71
CA ASP A 232 22.07 6.20 2.42
C ASP A 232 20.82 6.24 1.51
N ARG A 233 19.67 6.00 2.10
CA ARG A 233 18.37 5.97 1.40
C ARG A 233 17.34 6.76 2.18
N VAL A 234 16.55 7.53 1.45
CA VAL A 234 15.38 8.22 2.00
C VAL A 234 14.17 7.80 1.17
N ILE A 235 13.14 7.25 1.83
CA ILE A 235 11.95 6.71 1.14
C ILE A 235 10.75 7.53 1.58
N VAL A 236 10.09 8.17 0.63
CA VAL A 236 8.95 9.06 0.86
C VAL A 236 7.65 8.35 0.54
N THR A 237 6.89 8.01 1.56
CA THR A 237 5.54 7.43 1.48
C THR A 237 4.45 8.42 1.92
N ALA A 238 4.86 9.58 2.39
CA ALA A 238 4.00 10.72 2.71
C ALA A 238 3.75 11.59 1.47
N PRO A 239 2.77 12.51 1.48
CA PRO A 239 2.53 13.41 0.36
C PRO A 239 3.78 14.18 -0.08
N PRO A 240 3.89 14.60 -1.37
CA PRO A 240 5.11 15.17 -1.96
C PRO A 240 5.68 16.40 -1.25
N VAL A 241 4.88 17.10 -0.46
CA VAL A 241 5.30 18.31 0.28
C VAL A 241 6.54 18.09 1.15
N VAL A 242 6.83 16.85 1.57
CA VAL A 242 8.01 16.51 2.38
C VAL A 242 9.26 16.15 1.56
N VAL A 243 9.18 16.11 0.23
CA VAL A 243 10.32 15.72 -0.62
C VAL A 243 11.53 16.65 -0.47
N PRO A 244 11.38 17.99 -0.33
CA PRO A 244 12.51 18.86 -0.05
C PRO A 244 13.25 18.49 1.25
N ASP A 245 12.52 18.16 2.33
CA ASP A 245 13.12 17.72 3.59
C ASP A 245 13.79 16.34 3.45
N ALA A 246 13.20 15.45 2.65
CA ALA A 246 13.78 14.15 2.33
C ALA A 246 15.15 14.30 1.61
N VAL A 247 15.25 15.21 0.65
CA VAL A 247 16.52 15.54 -0.03
C VAL A 247 17.55 16.07 0.99
N ASN A 248 17.12 16.91 1.95
CA ASN A 248 18.00 17.42 3.01
C ASN A 248 18.51 16.33 3.96
N CYS A 249 17.79 15.22 4.13
CA CYS A 249 18.22 14.10 4.96
C CYS A 249 19.21 13.16 4.28
N CYS A 250 19.35 13.24 2.94
CA CYS A 250 20.14 12.33 2.14
C CYS A 250 21.64 12.66 2.24
N ARG A 251 22.48 11.63 2.25
CA ARG A 251 23.94 11.81 2.20
C ARG A 251 24.42 12.09 0.77
N PHE A 252 25.70 12.49 0.65
CA PHE A 252 26.38 12.55 -0.65
C PHE A 252 26.36 11.18 -1.34
N GLY A 253 25.87 11.15 -2.60
CA GLY A 253 25.71 9.92 -3.39
C GLY A 253 24.58 9.01 -2.90
N GLY A 254 23.66 9.51 -2.05
CA GLY A 254 22.50 8.75 -1.61
C GLY A 254 21.33 8.80 -2.59
N ARG A 255 20.24 8.13 -2.26
CA ARG A 255 19.01 8.09 -3.08
C ARG A 255 17.79 8.50 -2.29
N VAL A 256 16.92 9.28 -2.92
CA VAL A 256 15.57 9.61 -2.46
C VAL A 256 14.57 8.92 -3.36
N SER A 257 13.80 7.97 -2.82
CA SER A 257 12.74 7.26 -3.54
C SER A 257 11.38 7.82 -3.14
N VAL A 258 10.57 8.22 -4.12
CA VAL A 258 9.28 8.90 -3.88
C VAL A 258 8.15 8.01 -4.37
N LEU A 259 7.27 7.62 -3.43
CA LEU A 259 6.04 6.85 -3.69
C LEU A 259 4.78 7.65 -3.33
N GLY A 260 4.91 8.57 -2.36
CA GLY A 260 3.77 9.34 -1.86
C GLY A 260 3.16 10.18 -2.95
N LEU A 261 1.85 10.02 -3.14
CA LEU A 261 1.06 10.76 -4.12
C LEU A 261 0.22 11.82 -3.41
N SER A 262 -0.14 12.85 -4.15
CA SER A 262 -1.14 13.85 -3.76
C SER A 262 -2.00 14.16 -4.96
N PHE A 263 -3.27 14.45 -4.70
CA PHE A 263 -4.24 14.84 -5.71
C PHE A 263 -4.83 16.20 -5.27
N GLY A 264 -5.22 17.02 -6.23
CA GLY A 264 -5.89 18.30 -5.92
C GLY A 264 -4.95 19.50 -5.73
N GLY A 265 -3.82 19.57 -6.46
CA GLY A 265 -3.00 20.77 -6.60
C GLY A 265 -1.76 20.82 -5.68
N HIS A 266 -1.43 19.72 -5.02
CA HIS A 266 -0.26 19.61 -4.14
C HIS A 266 0.84 18.68 -4.70
N GLU A 267 0.80 18.42 -6.00
CA GLU A 267 1.71 17.52 -6.71
C GLU A 267 3.06 18.17 -7.01
N VAL A 268 3.07 19.50 -7.11
CA VAL A 268 4.25 20.28 -7.47
C VAL A 268 4.93 20.81 -6.20
N VAL A 269 6.21 20.50 -6.02
CA VAL A 269 7.02 20.98 -4.91
C VAL A 269 8.33 21.60 -5.40
N PRO A 270 8.83 22.69 -4.77
CA PRO A 270 10.11 23.30 -5.14
C PRO A 270 11.27 22.43 -4.66
N LEU A 271 12.24 22.15 -5.55
CA LEU A 271 13.47 21.45 -5.22
C LEU A 271 14.69 22.32 -5.52
N ASN A 272 15.68 22.30 -4.64
CA ASN A 272 16.99 22.87 -4.89
C ASN A 272 17.81 21.92 -5.77
N VAL A 273 17.76 22.13 -7.08
CA VAL A 273 18.44 21.28 -8.06
C VAL A 273 19.97 21.33 -7.88
N ASN A 274 20.56 22.46 -7.50
CA ASN A 274 22.00 22.56 -7.24
C ASN A 274 22.42 21.64 -6.10
N GLN A 275 21.59 21.51 -5.05
CA GLN A 275 21.86 20.58 -3.95
C GLN A 275 21.87 19.12 -4.45
N ILE A 276 20.91 18.75 -5.30
CA ILE A 276 20.85 17.41 -5.90
C ILE A 276 22.13 17.13 -6.71
N VAL A 277 22.50 18.06 -7.56
CA VAL A 277 23.69 17.93 -8.45
C VAL A 277 24.99 17.88 -7.63
N PHE A 278 25.21 18.86 -6.73
CA PHE A 278 26.46 18.94 -5.96
C PHE A 278 26.63 17.76 -5.00
N ASN A 279 25.53 17.21 -4.48
CA ASN A 279 25.60 16.04 -3.59
C ASN A 279 25.40 14.70 -4.32
N LYS A 280 25.28 14.69 -5.67
CA LYS A 280 25.06 13.49 -6.48
C LYS A 280 23.91 12.64 -5.96
N ILE A 281 22.82 13.28 -5.55
CA ILE A 281 21.63 12.60 -5.04
C ILE A 281 20.85 12.05 -6.23
N ASP A 282 20.50 10.77 -6.16
CA ASP A 282 19.57 10.13 -7.09
C ASP A 282 18.14 10.33 -6.57
N VAL A 283 17.25 10.94 -7.38
CA VAL A 283 15.82 11.09 -7.06
C VAL A 283 15.03 10.18 -7.98
N LYS A 284 14.38 9.17 -7.39
CA LYS A 284 13.68 8.10 -8.13
C LYS A 284 12.20 8.07 -7.80
N GLY A 285 11.34 8.13 -8.83
CA GLY A 285 9.92 7.78 -8.69
C GLY A 285 9.76 6.26 -8.56
N VAL A 286 8.89 5.83 -7.68
CA VAL A 286 8.56 4.40 -7.48
C VAL A 286 7.05 4.25 -7.48
N ILE A 287 6.55 3.32 -8.29
CA ILE A 287 5.16 2.86 -8.29
C ILE A 287 5.15 1.34 -8.31
N ALA A 288 4.20 0.73 -7.61
CA ALA A 288 4.05 -0.73 -7.54
C ALA A 288 3.00 -1.25 -8.54
N GLU A 289 2.94 -0.63 -9.71
CA GLU A 289 2.11 -1.06 -10.84
C GLU A 289 3.01 -1.34 -12.07
N PRO A 290 2.90 -2.52 -12.68
CA PRO A 290 2.05 -3.65 -12.27
C PRO A 290 2.40 -4.21 -10.90
N ALA A 291 1.42 -4.88 -10.28
CA ALA A 291 1.62 -5.56 -9.01
C ALA A 291 2.76 -6.58 -9.12
N MET A 292 3.62 -6.59 -8.12
CA MET A 292 4.78 -7.48 -8.04
C MET A 292 4.95 -7.96 -6.59
N HIS A 293 5.74 -9.01 -6.39
CA HIS A 293 6.13 -9.48 -5.05
C HIS A 293 5.00 -10.05 -4.17
N PHE A 294 3.81 -10.35 -4.70
CA PHE A 294 2.69 -10.89 -3.94
C PHE A 294 3.05 -12.21 -3.22
N ARG A 295 3.76 -13.13 -3.90
CA ARG A 295 4.22 -14.40 -3.26
C ARG A 295 5.16 -14.13 -2.10
N GLN A 296 6.10 -13.20 -2.26
CA GLN A 296 7.03 -12.82 -1.17
C GLN A 296 6.26 -12.18 0.00
N ALA A 297 5.26 -11.34 -0.29
CA ALA A 297 4.42 -10.74 0.74
C ALA A 297 3.64 -11.79 1.53
N ILE A 298 3.04 -12.78 0.85
CA ILE A 298 2.36 -13.93 1.47
C ILE A 298 3.33 -14.70 2.38
N ASP A 299 4.54 -14.99 1.92
CA ASP A 299 5.55 -15.72 2.71
C ASP A 299 5.98 -14.93 3.96
N LEU A 300 6.11 -13.61 3.86
CA LEU A 300 6.43 -12.75 5.01
C LEU A 300 5.29 -12.69 6.04
N LEU A 301 4.03 -12.68 5.58
CA LEU A 301 2.86 -12.75 6.45
C LEU A 301 2.75 -14.15 7.10
N LYS A 302 2.92 -15.21 6.32
CA LYS A 302 2.85 -16.62 6.79
C LYS A 302 3.92 -16.94 7.82
N SER A 303 5.14 -16.46 7.62
CA SER A 303 6.25 -16.64 8.57
C SER A 303 6.19 -15.70 9.78
N LYS A 304 5.22 -14.78 9.82
CA LYS A 304 5.13 -13.68 10.79
C LYS A 304 6.37 -12.76 10.82
N ALA A 305 7.20 -12.81 9.79
CA ALA A 305 8.25 -11.80 9.61
C ALA A 305 7.65 -10.39 9.49
N VAL A 306 6.44 -10.31 8.96
CA VAL A 306 5.52 -9.16 9.07
C VAL A 306 4.29 -9.65 9.82
N ASP A 307 4.08 -9.17 11.04
CA ASP A 307 2.95 -9.58 11.87
C ASP A 307 1.68 -8.78 11.47
N PRO A 308 0.63 -9.45 10.95
CA PRO A 308 -0.61 -8.79 10.56
C PRO A 308 -1.29 -8.01 11.69
N ASP A 309 -1.16 -8.46 12.93
CA ASP A 309 -1.83 -7.87 14.11
C ASP A 309 -1.28 -6.46 14.45
N VAL A 310 -0.08 -6.15 13.99
CA VAL A 310 0.47 -4.78 14.10
C VAL A 310 -0.24 -3.82 13.15
N PHE A 311 -0.69 -4.31 12.02
CA PHE A 311 -1.26 -3.49 10.94
C PHE A 311 -2.77 -3.40 10.99
N ILE A 312 -3.48 -4.55 11.08
CA ILE A 312 -4.95 -4.56 11.11
C ILE A 312 -5.40 -4.18 12.51
N THR A 313 -5.87 -2.96 12.65
CA THR A 313 -6.26 -2.40 13.95
C THR A 313 -7.76 -2.24 14.12
N ASP A 314 -8.52 -2.47 13.06
CA ASP A 314 -9.96 -2.32 13.08
C ASP A 314 -10.65 -3.12 11.96
N TYR A 315 -11.90 -3.53 12.22
CA TYR A 315 -12.73 -4.29 11.29
C TYR A 315 -14.06 -3.60 11.08
N VAL A 316 -14.56 -3.65 9.84
CA VAL A 316 -15.85 -3.06 9.46
C VAL A 316 -16.65 -4.01 8.59
N THR A 317 -17.95 -3.80 8.56
CA THR A 317 -18.90 -4.37 7.60
C THR A 317 -19.41 -3.26 6.70
N PHE A 318 -20.19 -3.59 5.67
CA PHE A 318 -20.84 -2.59 4.84
C PHE A 318 -21.67 -1.58 5.65
N ASP A 319 -22.33 -2.03 6.72
CA ASP A 319 -23.23 -1.19 7.53
C ASP A 319 -22.44 -0.21 8.44
N THR A 320 -21.24 -0.57 8.83
CA THR A 320 -20.42 0.25 9.75
C THR A 320 -19.34 1.05 9.01
N PHE A 321 -19.14 0.83 7.72
CA PHE A 321 -18.03 1.39 6.94
C PHE A 321 -18.00 2.92 6.94
N GLU A 322 -19.10 3.56 6.55
CA GLU A 322 -19.15 5.02 6.38
C GLU A 322 -18.80 5.75 7.68
N GLN A 323 -19.46 5.38 8.80
CA GLN A 323 -19.19 6.01 10.08
C GLN A 323 -17.75 5.78 10.53
N ARG A 324 -17.22 4.59 10.31
CA ARG A 324 -15.84 4.28 10.67
C ARG A 324 -14.82 5.09 9.85
N MET A 325 -15.09 5.30 8.55
CA MET A 325 -14.22 6.15 7.73
C MET A 325 -14.25 7.61 8.18
N ARG A 326 -15.40 8.13 8.62
CA ARG A 326 -15.47 9.46 9.27
C ARG A 326 -14.56 9.52 10.50
N ASP A 327 -14.65 8.54 11.39
CA ASP A 327 -13.86 8.49 12.62
C ASP A 327 -12.35 8.37 12.33
N VAL A 328 -11.95 7.64 11.28
CA VAL A 328 -10.55 7.52 10.82
C VAL A 328 -10.04 8.86 10.29
N LEU A 329 -10.78 9.51 9.40
CA LEU A 329 -10.38 10.78 8.77
C LEU A 329 -10.34 11.93 9.78
N GLU A 330 -11.24 11.94 10.74
CA GLU A 330 -11.24 12.90 11.86
C GLU A 330 -10.25 12.55 12.97
N GLN A 331 -9.47 11.47 12.81
CA GLN A 331 -8.49 10.97 13.79
C GLN A 331 -9.07 10.66 15.18
N LYS A 332 -10.35 10.34 15.26
CA LYS A 332 -11.04 9.95 16.51
C LYS A 332 -10.60 8.58 17.01
N ILE A 333 -10.16 7.71 16.09
CA ILE A 333 -9.67 6.37 16.39
C ILE A 333 -8.23 6.19 15.90
N PRO A 334 -7.37 5.48 16.67
CA PRO A 334 -5.97 5.29 16.32
C PRO A 334 -5.80 4.13 15.31
N ALA A 335 -6.39 4.25 14.11
CA ALA A 335 -6.31 3.21 13.09
C ALA A 335 -4.98 3.26 12.31
N ILE A 336 -4.42 2.08 12.01
CA ILE A 336 -3.34 1.89 11.05
C ILE A 336 -3.94 1.37 9.73
N LYS A 337 -4.53 0.17 9.74
CA LYS A 337 -5.25 -0.40 8.61
C LYS A 337 -6.64 -0.87 9.11
N VAL A 338 -7.66 -0.51 8.36
CA VAL A 338 -9.02 -1.00 8.55
C VAL A 338 -9.29 -2.09 7.53
N CYS A 339 -9.91 -3.19 7.94
CA CYS A 339 -10.27 -4.30 7.08
C CYS A 339 -11.80 -4.45 7.00
N LEU A 340 -12.34 -4.40 5.79
CA LEU A 340 -13.75 -4.69 5.52
C LEU A 340 -13.96 -6.19 5.38
N ARG A 341 -14.99 -6.72 6.05
CA ARG A 341 -15.55 -8.06 5.87
C ARG A 341 -16.92 -7.92 5.17
N PRO A 342 -16.98 -8.11 3.83
CA PRO A 342 -18.21 -7.89 3.08
C PRO A 342 -19.31 -8.91 3.42
N ASN A 343 -18.90 -10.15 3.68
CA ASN A 343 -19.74 -11.28 4.05
C ASN A 343 -19.24 -11.83 5.41
N PRO A 344 -19.59 -11.19 6.55
CA PRO A 344 -19.19 -11.73 7.84
C PRO A 344 -19.78 -13.14 7.99
N THR A 345 -18.94 -14.11 8.29
CA THR A 345 -19.39 -15.43 8.74
C THR A 345 -20.11 -15.24 10.07
N GLU A 346 -21.32 -15.77 10.21
CA GLU A 346 -22.09 -15.83 11.45
C GLU A 346 -21.30 -16.47 12.60
#